data_d9490e53610803b2a6c8ffff2094c39a
#
_entry.id   d9490e53610803b2a6c8ffff2094c39a
#
_cell.length_a   1.000
_cell.length_b   1.000
_cell.length_c   1.000
_cell.angle_alpha   90.00
_cell.angle_beta   90.00
_cell.angle_gamma   90.00
#
_symmetry.space_group_name_H-M   'P 1'
#
loop_
_entity.id
_entity.type
_entity.pdbx_description
1 polymer ?
#
loop_
_entity_poly.entity_id
_entity_poly.type
_entity_poly.pdbx_seq_one_letter_code
_entity_poly.pdbx_strand_id
1 'polypeptide(L)'
;MEQIKEQLTDIKSMNMDELTEFIISLGEKKFRAKQIYEWIHVKHVDSFDEMTNISKKFIQVLKDNAILISLKKEEVQVSKLDGTRKYLFALDDGNVIESVLMKYKHGNSVCISSQVGCRMGCRFCASTLDGLVRGLRPSEMIDQIYQIGKDIGERISNVVVM
;
A
#
# COMPACT_ATOMS: atom_id res chain seq x y z
N MET A 1 11.82 -15.93 -10.75
CA MET A 1 11.39 -15.22 -9.52
C MET A 1 9.99 -14.61 -9.65
N GLU A 2 9.56 -14.17 -10.82
CA GLU A 2 8.20 -13.64 -11.08
C GLU A 2 7.08 -14.66 -10.86
N GLN A 3 7.23 -15.89 -11.34
CA GLN A 3 6.22 -16.96 -11.23
C GLN A 3 5.93 -17.42 -9.78
N ILE A 4 6.84 -17.21 -8.82
CA ILE A 4 6.63 -17.58 -7.41
C ILE A 4 5.78 -16.54 -6.70
N LYS A 5 5.85 -15.25 -7.10
CA LYS A 5 5.04 -14.18 -6.51
C LYS A 5 3.53 -14.28 -6.85
N GLU A 6 3.17 -14.88 -7.98
CA GLU A 6 1.76 -15.08 -8.37
C GLU A 6 1.02 -16.09 -7.48
N GLN A 7 1.73 -16.94 -6.74
CA GLN A 7 1.15 -17.94 -5.83
C GLN A 7 1.00 -17.45 -4.38
N LEU A 8 1.61 -16.31 -4.01
CA LEU A 8 1.55 -15.79 -2.65
C LEU A 8 0.31 -14.93 -2.43
N THR A 9 -0.33 -15.12 -1.31
CA THR A 9 -1.54 -14.39 -0.95
C THR A 9 -1.21 -12.98 -0.45
N ASP A 10 -1.80 -11.95 -1.06
CA ASP A 10 -1.65 -10.56 -0.63
C ASP A 10 -2.50 -10.26 0.60
N ILE A 11 -1.91 -10.39 1.78
CA ILE A 11 -2.64 -10.24 3.05
C ILE A 11 -2.92 -8.79 3.45
N LYS A 12 -2.24 -7.81 2.84
CA LYS A 12 -2.55 -6.39 3.08
C LYS A 12 -3.85 -5.96 2.39
N SER A 13 -4.28 -6.68 1.35
CA SER A 13 -5.58 -6.47 0.69
C SER A 13 -6.77 -7.07 1.44
N MET A 14 -6.52 -7.91 2.45
CA MET A 14 -7.57 -8.63 3.17
C MET A 14 -8.25 -7.79 4.24
N ASN A 15 -9.56 -7.94 4.37
CA ASN A 15 -10.28 -7.49 5.56
C ASN A 15 -10.01 -8.44 6.75
N MET A 16 -10.54 -8.09 7.94
CA MET A 16 -10.28 -8.86 9.17
C MET A 16 -10.80 -10.31 9.11
N ASP A 17 -11.93 -10.53 8.46
CA ASP A 17 -12.53 -11.88 8.38
C ASP A 17 -11.73 -12.76 7.41
N GLU A 18 -11.40 -12.24 6.23
CA GLU A 18 -10.54 -12.90 5.24
C GLU A 18 -9.16 -13.24 5.83
N LEU A 19 -8.53 -12.29 6.52
CA LEU A 19 -7.25 -12.52 7.19
C LEU A 19 -7.38 -13.58 8.29
N THR A 20 -8.49 -13.59 9.04
CA THR A 20 -8.75 -14.60 10.07
C THR A 20 -8.85 -16.00 9.47
N GLU A 21 -9.60 -16.17 8.38
CA GLU A 21 -9.74 -17.44 7.68
C GLU A 21 -8.40 -17.91 7.12
N PHE A 22 -7.64 -16.99 6.52
CA PHE A 22 -6.30 -17.28 6.00
C PHE A 22 -5.35 -17.76 7.13
N ILE A 23 -5.30 -17.08 8.27
CA ILE A 23 -4.44 -17.46 9.40
C ILE A 23 -4.82 -18.81 9.98
N ILE A 24 -6.12 -19.11 10.08
CA ILE A 24 -6.62 -20.43 10.52
C ILE A 24 -6.20 -21.51 9.52
N SER A 25 -6.27 -21.26 8.22
CA SER A 25 -5.86 -22.22 7.18
C SER A 25 -4.36 -22.58 7.27
N LEU A 26 -3.53 -21.67 7.79
CA LEU A 26 -2.12 -21.90 8.07
C LEU A 26 -1.85 -22.65 9.38
N GLY A 27 -2.92 -23.09 10.09
CA GLY A 27 -2.82 -23.86 11.34
C GLY A 27 -2.62 -23.03 12.60
N GLU A 28 -2.77 -21.71 12.52
CA GLU A 28 -2.63 -20.80 13.67
C GLU A 28 -3.96 -20.39 14.28
N LYS A 29 -3.90 -19.87 15.50
CA LYS A 29 -5.09 -19.48 16.27
C LYS A 29 -5.67 -18.15 15.78
N LYS A 30 -7.00 -18.01 15.79
CA LYS A 30 -7.76 -16.84 15.37
C LYS A 30 -7.19 -15.48 15.87
N PHE A 31 -6.72 -15.41 17.12
CA PHE A 31 -6.22 -14.15 17.69
C PHE A 31 -4.96 -13.62 17.00
N ARG A 32 -4.21 -14.48 16.29
CA ARG A 32 -3.04 -14.08 15.51
C ARG A 32 -3.41 -13.16 14.35
N ALA A 33 -4.58 -13.34 13.76
CA ALA A 33 -5.05 -12.45 12.70
C ALA A 33 -5.13 -11.00 13.18
N LYS A 34 -5.68 -10.77 14.39
CA LYS A 34 -5.73 -9.43 14.99
C LYS A 34 -4.33 -8.83 15.19
N GLN A 35 -3.37 -9.62 15.68
CA GLN A 35 -2.00 -9.16 15.87
C GLN A 35 -1.34 -8.77 14.54
N ILE A 36 -1.50 -9.60 13.50
CA ILE A 36 -0.96 -9.30 12.15
C ILE A 36 -1.64 -8.08 11.56
N TYR A 37 -2.97 -7.98 11.69
CA TYR A 37 -3.73 -6.81 11.22
C TYR A 37 -3.23 -5.51 11.86
N GLU A 38 -2.99 -5.51 13.16
CA GLU A 38 -2.42 -4.35 13.87
C GLU A 38 -1.02 -3.97 13.36
N TRP A 39 -0.17 -4.96 13.06
CA TRP A 39 1.13 -4.70 12.46
C TRP A 39 1.02 -4.06 11.08
N ILE A 40 0.12 -4.56 10.24
CA ILE A 40 -0.06 -4.07 8.87
C ILE A 40 -0.72 -2.69 8.85
N HIS A 41 -1.87 -2.54 9.54
CA HIS A 41 -2.77 -1.39 9.36
C HIS A 41 -2.68 -0.32 10.45
N VAL A 42 -1.98 -0.58 11.55
CA VAL A 42 -1.78 0.41 12.62
C VAL A 42 -0.31 0.80 12.73
N LYS A 43 0.60 -0.17 12.67
CA LYS A 43 2.04 0.09 12.74
C LYS A 43 2.67 0.29 11.36
N HIS A 44 1.95 -0.05 10.30
CA HIS A 44 2.34 0.14 8.89
C HIS A 44 3.71 -0.48 8.56
N VAL A 45 3.96 -1.71 9.00
CA VAL A 45 5.23 -2.40 8.71
C VAL A 45 5.39 -2.74 7.23
N ASP A 46 6.63 -2.75 6.76
CA ASP A 46 6.98 -3.08 5.38
C ASP A 46 7.45 -4.54 5.24
N SER A 47 7.75 -5.21 6.36
CA SER A 47 8.25 -6.58 6.39
C SER A 47 7.65 -7.39 7.54
N PHE A 48 7.47 -8.70 7.32
CA PHE A 48 7.11 -9.64 8.38
C PHE A 48 8.12 -9.69 9.52
N ASP A 49 9.40 -9.39 9.25
CA ASP A 49 10.48 -9.42 10.25
C ASP A 49 10.32 -8.35 11.34
N GLU A 50 9.55 -7.30 11.07
CA GLU A 50 9.23 -6.25 12.03
C GLU A 50 8.21 -6.68 13.08
N MET A 51 7.49 -7.79 12.85
CA MET A 51 6.42 -8.29 13.73
C MET A 51 6.96 -9.02 14.97
N THR A 52 7.55 -8.26 15.91
CA THR A 52 8.35 -8.79 17.03
C THR A 52 7.60 -9.68 18.02
N ASN A 53 6.26 -9.62 18.09
CA ASN A 53 5.44 -10.47 18.95
C ASN A 53 4.90 -11.74 18.24
N ILE A 54 5.33 -11.98 17.01
CA ILE A 54 5.02 -13.20 16.24
C ILE A 54 6.24 -14.11 16.30
N SER A 55 6.04 -15.42 16.49
CA SER A 55 7.14 -16.38 16.54
C SER A 55 7.89 -16.46 15.21
N LYS A 56 9.21 -16.61 15.25
CA LYS A 56 10.05 -16.75 14.05
C LYS A 56 9.59 -17.89 13.14
N LYS A 57 9.11 -18.99 13.74
CA LYS A 57 8.55 -20.13 12.99
C LYS A 57 7.33 -19.70 12.17
N PHE A 58 6.42 -18.93 12.76
CA PHE A 58 5.22 -18.48 12.05
C PHE A 58 5.52 -17.36 11.05
N ILE A 59 6.49 -16.48 11.32
CA ILE A 59 7.00 -15.52 10.33
C ILE A 59 7.48 -16.24 9.07
N GLN A 60 8.20 -17.37 9.22
CA GLN A 60 8.61 -18.15 8.05
C GLN A 60 7.42 -18.73 7.29
N VAL A 61 6.41 -19.27 7.98
CA VAL A 61 5.18 -19.75 7.35
C VAL A 61 4.46 -18.64 6.60
N LEU A 62 4.41 -17.42 7.15
CA LEU A 62 3.84 -16.25 6.45
C LEU A 62 4.64 -15.93 5.18
N LYS A 63 5.96 -15.90 5.25
CA LYS A 63 6.82 -15.63 4.08
C LYS A 63 6.66 -16.66 2.96
N ASP A 64 6.38 -17.91 3.33
CA ASP A 64 6.22 -19.01 2.37
C ASP A 64 4.82 -19.01 1.70
N ASN A 65 3.81 -18.36 2.30
CA ASN A 65 2.41 -18.40 1.85
C ASN A 65 1.80 -17.03 1.53
N ALA A 66 2.42 -15.95 1.96
CA ALA A 66 1.87 -14.61 1.85
C ALA A 66 2.89 -13.58 1.37
N ILE A 67 2.38 -12.52 0.76
CA ILE A 67 3.15 -11.32 0.43
C ILE A 67 2.61 -10.12 1.19
N LEU A 68 3.52 -9.26 1.64
CA LEU A 68 3.21 -7.96 2.21
C LEU A 68 3.66 -6.88 1.21
N ILE A 69 2.71 -6.32 0.49
CA ILE A 69 2.99 -5.28 -0.50
C ILE A 69 3.49 -4.02 0.23
N SER A 70 4.62 -3.51 -0.21
CA SER A 70 5.17 -2.22 0.21
C SER A 70 5.66 -1.47 -1.02
N LEU A 71 5.10 -0.29 -1.24
CA LEU A 71 5.45 0.56 -2.38
C LEU A 71 6.80 1.21 -2.17
N LYS A 72 7.59 1.23 -3.22
CA LYS A 72 8.89 1.90 -3.19
C LYS A 72 8.74 3.36 -3.61
N LYS A 73 9.10 4.27 -2.72
CA LYS A 73 9.16 5.70 -3.03
C LYS A 73 10.36 5.99 -3.92
N GLU A 74 10.10 6.36 -5.17
CA GLU A 74 11.15 6.70 -6.16
C GLU A 74 11.52 8.18 -6.10
N GLU A 75 10.52 9.07 -6.02
CA GLU A 75 10.74 10.51 -6.05
C GLU A 75 9.71 11.25 -5.20
N VAL A 76 10.11 12.39 -4.65
CA VAL A 76 9.20 13.36 -4.02
C VAL A 76 9.53 14.75 -4.53
N GLN A 77 8.54 15.40 -5.13
CA GLN A 77 8.62 16.80 -5.52
C GLN A 77 7.87 17.66 -4.52
N VAL A 78 8.51 18.71 -4.00
CA VAL A 78 7.93 19.58 -2.97
C VAL A 78 7.72 20.98 -3.55
N SER A 79 6.48 21.47 -3.51
CA SER A 79 6.13 22.84 -3.90
C SER A 79 6.72 23.85 -2.91
N LYS A 80 7.42 24.85 -3.42
CA LYS A 80 7.98 25.95 -2.62
C LYS A 80 6.91 26.96 -2.19
N LEU A 81 5.72 26.94 -2.81
CA LEU A 81 4.66 27.90 -2.55
C LEU A 81 3.81 27.52 -1.33
N ASP A 82 3.44 26.26 -1.24
CA ASP A 82 2.44 25.78 -0.27
C ASP A 82 2.83 24.49 0.45
N GLY A 83 4.00 23.92 0.13
CA GLY A 83 4.48 22.67 0.71
C GLY A 83 3.76 21.41 0.23
N THR A 84 2.89 21.51 -0.80
CA THR A 84 2.30 20.35 -1.48
C THR A 84 3.40 19.40 -1.95
N ARG A 85 3.21 18.09 -1.75
CA ARG A 85 4.19 17.06 -2.15
C ARG A 85 3.57 16.11 -3.16
N LYS A 86 4.24 15.93 -4.30
CA LYS A 86 3.92 14.89 -5.27
C LYS A 86 4.90 13.74 -5.10
N TYR A 87 4.36 12.55 -4.83
CA TYR A 87 5.10 11.31 -4.67
C TYR A 87 5.01 10.48 -5.93
N LEU A 88 6.10 9.84 -6.29
CA LEU A 88 6.19 8.82 -7.31
C LEU A 88 6.49 7.48 -6.64
N PHE A 89 5.62 6.50 -6.80
CA PHE A 89 5.78 5.16 -6.24
C PHE A 89 5.94 4.12 -7.35
N ALA A 90 6.97 3.28 -7.21
CA ALA A 90 7.12 2.11 -8.06
C ALA A 90 6.32 0.92 -7.52
N LEU A 91 5.68 0.20 -8.43
CA LEU A 91 4.97 -1.04 -8.19
C LEU A 91 5.88 -2.24 -8.50
N ASP A 92 5.53 -3.41 -7.98
CA ASP A 92 6.29 -4.65 -8.18
C ASP A 92 6.39 -5.11 -9.64
N ASP A 93 5.44 -4.69 -10.49
CA ASP A 93 5.39 -5.01 -11.91
C ASP A 93 6.15 -3.99 -12.80
N GLY A 94 6.88 -3.07 -12.18
CA GLY A 94 7.67 -2.04 -12.87
C GLY A 94 6.87 -0.81 -13.30
N ASN A 95 5.56 -0.79 -13.09
CA ASN A 95 4.75 0.39 -13.30
C ASN A 95 4.99 1.44 -12.20
N VAL A 96 4.59 2.68 -12.48
CA VAL A 96 4.75 3.81 -11.57
C VAL A 96 3.42 4.53 -11.42
N ILE A 97 3.13 4.98 -10.20
CA ILE A 97 1.92 5.75 -9.87
C ILE A 97 2.27 7.02 -9.10
N GLU A 98 1.37 8.00 -9.18
CA GLU A 98 1.51 9.27 -8.48
C GLU A 98 0.53 9.38 -7.32
N SER A 99 0.95 10.07 -6.26
CA SER A 99 0.08 10.51 -5.16
C SER A 99 0.43 11.93 -4.76
N VAL A 100 -0.54 12.70 -4.31
CA VAL A 100 -0.33 14.10 -3.92
C VAL A 100 -0.77 14.34 -2.50
N LEU A 101 0.15 14.83 -1.66
CA LEU A 101 -0.14 15.30 -0.32
C LEU A 101 -0.36 16.81 -0.34
N MET A 102 -1.48 17.24 0.19
CA MET A 102 -1.84 18.64 0.37
C MET A 102 -2.08 18.93 1.86
N LYS A 103 -1.50 20.02 2.37
CA LYS A 103 -1.68 20.45 3.76
C LYS A 103 -2.77 21.51 3.85
N TYR A 104 -3.80 21.23 4.65
CA TYR A 104 -4.89 22.16 4.92
C TYR A 104 -5.00 22.48 6.40
N LYS A 105 -5.76 23.50 6.77
CA LYS A 105 -6.05 23.86 8.17
C LYS A 105 -6.75 22.74 8.95
N HIS A 106 -7.53 21.90 8.25
CA HIS A 106 -8.25 20.77 8.83
C HIS A 106 -7.44 19.46 8.83
N GLY A 107 -6.19 19.47 8.36
CA GLY A 107 -5.28 18.33 8.35
C GLY A 107 -4.72 17.98 6.99
N ASN A 108 -3.98 16.89 6.93
CA ASN A 108 -3.34 16.39 5.71
C ASN A 108 -4.35 15.64 4.83
N SER A 109 -4.45 16.03 3.57
CA SER A 109 -5.26 15.36 2.55
C SER A 109 -4.36 14.70 1.52
N VAL A 110 -4.63 13.46 1.17
CA VAL A 110 -3.85 12.72 0.15
C VAL A 110 -4.76 12.35 -1.00
N CYS A 111 -4.34 12.68 -2.21
CA CYS A 111 -4.92 12.19 -3.44
C CYS A 111 -4.13 10.98 -3.89
N ILE A 112 -4.76 9.80 -3.99
CA ILE A 112 -4.13 8.53 -4.35
C ILE A 112 -4.59 8.04 -5.71
N SER A 113 -3.72 7.34 -6.43
CA SER A 113 -4.07 6.64 -7.66
C SER A 113 -4.85 5.36 -7.35
N SER A 114 -5.83 5.03 -8.20
CA SER A 114 -6.59 3.77 -8.17
C SER A 114 -6.27 2.83 -9.33
N GLN A 115 -5.53 3.32 -10.32
CA GLN A 115 -5.17 2.57 -11.52
C GLN A 115 -3.80 3.02 -12.06
N VAL A 116 -3.20 2.17 -12.87
CA VAL A 116 -2.03 2.50 -13.69
C VAL A 116 -2.52 2.92 -15.06
N GLY A 117 -2.21 4.18 -15.44
CA GLY A 117 -2.76 4.77 -16.65
C GLY A 117 -4.26 5.12 -16.52
N CYS A 118 -4.88 5.58 -17.59
CA CYS A 118 -6.29 5.96 -17.58
C CYS A 118 -6.91 5.86 -18.98
N ARG A 119 -8.12 5.29 -19.08
CA ARG A 119 -8.86 5.15 -20.35
C ARG A 119 -9.66 6.39 -20.77
N MET A 120 -9.75 7.42 -19.92
CA MET A 120 -10.65 8.56 -20.16
C MET A 120 -10.21 9.46 -21.32
N GLY A 121 -8.93 9.43 -21.71
CA GLY A 121 -8.43 10.16 -22.87
C GLY A 121 -8.47 11.69 -22.75
N CYS A 122 -8.42 12.24 -21.54
CA CYS A 122 -8.40 13.69 -21.31
C CYS A 122 -7.15 14.29 -21.93
N ARG A 123 -7.28 15.22 -22.88
CA ARG A 123 -6.17 15.78 -23.67
C ARG A 123 -5.08 16.49 -22.86
N PHE A 124 -5.40 16.95 -21.67
CA PHE A 124 -4.48 17.65 -20.76
C PHE A 124 -3.86 16.78 -19.69
N CYS A 125 -4.22 15.50 -19.62
CA CYS A 125 -3.81 14.59 -18.53
C CYS A 125 -2.74 13.60 -19.02
N ALA A 126 -1.57 13.62 -18.38
CA ALA A 126 -0.46 12.72 -18.72
C ALA A 126 -0.80 11.24 -18.46
N SER A 127 -1.65 10.95 -17.47
CA SER A 127 -2.04 9.57 -17.14
C SER A 127 -2.84 8.86 -18.25
N THR A 128 -3.25 9.57 -19.30
CA THR A 128 -4.01 8.99 -20.42
C THR A 128 -3.18 8.66 -21.64
N LEU A 129 -1.89 9.05 -21.66
CA LEU A 129 -1.04 8.94 -22.85
C LEU A 129 -0.87 7.51 -23.34
N ASP A 130 -0.71 6.57 -22.41
CA ASP A 130 -0.49 5.15 -22.71
C ASP A 130 -1.75 4.30 -22.47
N GLY A 131 -2.89 4.95 -22.21
CA GLY A 131 -4.15 4.27 -21.88
C GLY A 131 -4.16 3.65 -20.49
N LEU A 132 -5.09 2.73 -20.26
CA LEU A 132 -5.21 1.99 -18.99
C LEU A 132 -4.41 0.69 -19.07
N VAL A 133 -3.47 0.51 -18.16
CA VAL A 133 -2.73 -0.74 -17.99
C VAL A 133 -3.53 -1.70 -17.10
N ARG A 134 -3.83 -1.31 -15.84
CA ARG A 134 -4.63 -2.09 -14.88
C ARG A 134 -5.18 -1.26 -13.72
N GLY A 135 -6.14 -1.81 -12.99
CA GLY A 135 -6.52 -1.33 -11.67
C GLY A 135 -5.45 -1.65 -10.64
N LEU A 136 -5.38 -0.86 -9.57
CA LEU A 136 -4.53 -1.16 -8.42
C LEU A 136 -5.20 -2.17 -7.49
N ARG A 137 -4.38 -3.01 -6.81
CA ARG A 137 -4.84 -3.86 -5.72
C ARG A 137 -5.19 -2.98 -4.49
N PRO A 138 -6.11 -3.43 -3.61
CA PRO A 138 -6.40 -2.70 -2.36
C PRO A 138 -5.15 -2.39 -1.54
N SER A 139 -4.20 -3.33 -1.45
CA SER A 139 -2.90 -3.14 -0.79
C SER A 139 -2.08 -2.00 -1.40
N GLU A 140 -2.03 -1.90 -2.73
CA GLU A 140 -1.31 -0.83 -3.44
C GLU A 140 -1.97 0.54 -3.24
N MET A 141 -3.30 0.56 -3.12
CA MET A 141 -4.03 1.80 -2.84
C MET A 141 -3.80 2.28 -1.41
N ILE A 142 -3.93 1.41 -0.41
CA ILE A 142 -3.77 1.79 0.99
C ILE A 142 -2.32 2.09 1.36
N ASP A 143 -1.36 1.44 0.71
CA ASP A 143 0.06 1.63 1.00
C ASP A 143 0.56 3.02 0.58
N GLN A 144 -0.02 3.65 -0.45
CA GLN A 144 0.24 5.05 -0.77
C GLN A 144 0.03 5.95 0.46
N ILE A 145 -1.07 5.72 1.19
CA ILE A 145 -1.43 6.49 2.40
C ILE A 145 -0.42 6.21 3.51
N TYR A 146 -0.05 4.94 3.72
CA TYR A 146 0.88 4.53 4.77
C TYR A 146 2.29 5.08 4.54
N GLN A 147 2.80 4.97 3.32
CA GLN A 147 4.13 5.48 2.98
C GLN A 147 4.22 7.00 3.09
N ILE A 148 3.17 7.73 2.67
CA ILE A 148 3.11 9.19 2.84
C ILE A 148 3.03 9.57 4.32
N GLY A 149 2.18 8.89 5.10
CA GLY A 149 2.06 9.12 6.53
C GLY A 149 3.38 8.90 7.29
N LYS A 150 4.13 7.84 6.95
CA LYS A 150 5.48 7.58 7.46
C LYS A 150 6.46 8.68 7.08
N ASP A 151 6.46 9.12 5.81
CA ASP A 151 7.39 10.13 5.30
C ASP A 151 7.24 11.48 6.00
N ILE A 152 6.01 11.87 6.33
CA ILE A 152 5.75 13.15 7.02
C ILE A 152 5.70 13.04 8.54
N GLY A 153 5.62 11.82 9.11
CA GLY A 153 5.46 11.59 10.55
C GLY A 153 4.12 12.11 11.12
N GLU A 154 3.12 12.34 10.26
CA GLU A 154 1.83 12.90 10.63
C GLU A 154 0.67 12.04 10.12
N ARG A 155 -0.48 12.12 10.78
CA ARG A 155 -1.70 11.45 10.36
C ARG A 155 -2.24 12.04 9.06
N ILE A 156 -2.71 11.18 8.17
CA ILE A 156 -3.55 11.54 7.02
C ILE A 156 -5.00 11.65 7.50
N SER A 157 -5.64 12.78 7.25
CA SER A 157 -7.01 13.09 7.70
C SER A 157 -8.06 12.81 6.64
N ASN A 158 -7.72 13.01 5.37
CA ASN A 158 -8.61 12.81 4.24
C ASN A 158 -7.90 12.10 3.10
N VAL A 159 -8.67 11.28 2.37
CA VAL A 159 -8.19 10.58 1.17
C VAL A 159 -9.16 10.84 0.04
N VAL A 160 -8.62 11.20 -1.12
CA VAL A 160 -9.33 11.32 -2.39
C VAL A 160 -8.78 10.25 -3.33
N VAL A 161 -9.66 9.48 -3.93
CA VAL A 161 -9.29 8.44 -4.90
C VAL A 161 -9.46 8.97 -6.31
N MET A 162 -8.40 8.89 -7.10
CA MET A 162 -8.38 9.30 -8.52
C MET A 162 -8.44 8.09 -9.43
#